data_6fde2924f479b1418009489ed8106025
#
_entry.id   6fde2924f479b1418009489ed8106025
#
_cell.length_a   1.000
_cell.length_b   1.000
_cell.length_c   1.000
_cell.angle_alpha   90.00
_cell.angle_beta   90.00
_cell.angle_gamma   90.00
#
_symmetry.space_group_name_H-M   'P 1'
#
loop_
_entity.id
_entity.type
_entity.pdbx_description
1 polymer ?
#
loop_
_entity_poly.entity_id
_entity_poly.type
_entity_poly.pdbx_seq_one_letter_code
_entity_poly.pdbx_strand_id
1 'polypeptide(L)'
;MERTDVVVIGAGVIGLAIARALAQKGREVIILEAENAIGTMTSARNSGVIHAGIYYRPGSLKARLCVAGRDKLYAYAKERGIPHKKCGKLIVSTDETQIEKLTQWHAIAMQNGVTGIRRVTPEEARKLEPEVSCVAALHVPISGIIDVHSYLLTLLGDAEAANAILALRAPVLKGEVDGDGFVLDVGGETPTRLACRTLINAAGLGAQEFAKKLTGLNPATVPPLVLAKGSYFSLSGKTPFQMLIYPLPVLGSSGLHASCDLGGQARFGPDVEWIDHIDYRVDPARSVLFEESVRRYWPNLPNRALQPDYAGIRPKTARASPHDSDFIIQTSREHNVPGLINLYGIESPGLTASLALAEEVMARLA
;
A
#
# COMPACT_ATOMS: atom_id res chain seq x y z
N MET A 1 5.88 -29.23 -20.92
CA MET A 1 5.23 -28.15 -20.12
C MET A 1 5.54 -28.41 -18.66
N GLU A 2 6.17 -27.47 -18.02
CA GLU A 2 6.49 -27.54 -16.60
C GLU A 2 5.22 -27.39 -15.75
N ARG A 3 5.24 -27.95 -14.54
CA ARG A 3 4.10 -27.92 -13.61
C ARG A 3 4.58 -27.52 -12.21
N THR A 4 3.76 -26.77 -11.51
CA THR A 4 3.95 -26.40 -10.10
C THR A 4 2.62 -26.45 -9.36
N ASP A 5 2.65 -26.35 -8.03
CA ASP A 5 1.44 -26.29 -7.24
C ASP A 5 0.81 -24.88 -7.27
N VAL A 6 1.61 -23.84 -7.04
CA VAL A 6 1.12 -22.46 -6.95
C VAL A 6 1.95 -21.52 -7.83
N VAL A 7 1.27 -20.66 -8.57
CA VAL A 7 1.88 -19.50 -9.21
C VAL A 7 1.35 -18.24 -8.56
N VAL A 8 2.25 -17.33 -8.18
CA VAL A 8 1.96 -15.96 -7.73
C VAL A 8 2.43 -14.99 -8.80
N ILE A 9 1.52 -14.22 -9.39
CA ILE A 9 1.86 -13.19 -10.38
C ILE A 9 2.12 -11.87 -9.66
N GLY A 10 3.35 -11.37 -9.79
CA GLY A 10 3.84 -10.12 -9.21
C GLY A 10 4.64 -10.31 -7.92
N ALA A 11 5.86 -9.78 -7.91
CA ALA A 11 6.76 -9.74 -6.74
C ALA A 11 6.74 -8.39 -6.02
N GLY A 12 5.57 -7.76 -5.93
CA GLY A 12 5.30 -6.65 -5.01
C GLY A 12 5.11 -7.16 -3.58
N VAL A 13 4.97 -6.25 -2.61
CA VAL A 13 4.81 -6.59 -1.18
C VAL A 13 3.70 -7.61 -0.92
N ILE A 14 2.61 -7.55 -1.67
CA ILE A 14 1.47 -8.46 -1.49
C ILE A 14 1.80 -9.85 -2.03
N GLY A 15 2.32 -9.94 -3.25
CA GLY A 15 2.71 -11.23 -3.85
C GLY A 15 3.78 -11.93 -3.03
N LEU A 16 4.81 -11.21 -2.57
CA LEU A 16 5.87 -11.75 -1.72
C LEU A 16 5.34 -12.24 -0.36
N ALA A 17 4.45 -11.47 0.29
CA ALA A 17 3.86 -11.88 1.56
C ALA A 17 3.00 -13.16 1.41
N ILE A 18 2.24 -13.28 0.32
CA ILE A 18 1.42 -14.48 0.03
C ILE A 18 2.32 -15.67 -0.34
N ALA A 19 3.30 -15.47 -1.21
CA ALA A 19 4.23 -16.52 -1.61
C ALA A 19 4.99 -17.08 -0.40
N ARG A 20 5.50 -16.21 0.48
CA ARG A 20 6.10 -16.61 1.76
C ARG A 20 5.15 -17.46 2.60
N ALA A 21 3.91 -17.01 2.79
CA ALA A 21 2.93 -17.70 3.62
C ALA A 21 2.59 -19.09 3.05
N LEU A 22 2.45 -19.23 1.74
CA LEU A 22 2.18 -20.47 1.06
C LEU A 22 3.38 -21.43 1.12
N ALA A 23 4.59 -20.94 0.83
CA ALA A 23 5.81 -21.73 0.87
C ALA A 23 6.10 -22.26 2.28
N GLN A 24 5.91 -21.44 3.32
CA GLN A 24 6.04 -21.85 4.73
C GLN A 24 5.02 -22.92 5.17
N LYS A 25 3.94 -23.11 4.40
CA LYS A 25 3.00 -24.23 4.57
C LYS A 25 3.34 -25.45 3.72
N GLY A 26 4.53 -25.46 3.11
CA GLY A 26 5.01 -26.58 2.30
C GLY A 26 4.42 -26.64 0.89
N ARG A 27 3.80 -25.54 0.40
CA ARG A 27 3.34 -25.46 -1.00
C ARG A 27 4.55 -25.17 -1.91
N GLU A 28 4.58 -25.76 -3.08
CA GLU A 28 5.53 -25.43 -4.12
C GLU A 28 5.09 -24.14 -4.82
N VAL A 29 5.87 -23.05 -4.70
CA VAL A 29 5.48 -21.72 -5.16
C VAL A 29 6.47 -21.17 -6.16
N ILE A 30 5.96 -20.74 -7.32
CA ILE A 30 6.72 -19.93 -8.29
C ILE A 30 6.15 -18.52 -8.31
N ILE A 31 7.01 -17.52 -8.14
CA ILE A 31 6.68 -16.10 -8.23
C ILE A 31 7.13 -15.60 -9.60
N LEU A 32 6.20 -15.10 -10.40
CA LEU A 32 6.49 -14.54 -11.73
C LEU A 32 6.42 -13.01 -11.67
N GLU A 33 7.55 -12.33 -11.91
CA GLU A 33 7.65 -10.89 -11.94
C GLU A 33 8.03 -10.41 -13.35
N ALA A 34 7.28 -9.44 -13.85
CA ALA A 34 7.49 -8.88 -15.18
C ALA A 34 8.76 -8.00 -15.26
N GLU A 35 9.08 -7.33 -14.16
CA GLU A 35 10.19 -6.41 -14.05
C GLU A 35 11.54 -7.12 -13.79
N ASN A 36 12.62 -6.36 -13.85
CA ASN A 36 13.97 -6.86 -13.60
C ASN A 36 14.35 -6.93 -12.10
N ALA A 37 13.47 -6.50 -11.21
CA ALA A 37 13.65 -6.53 -9.76
C ALA A 37 12.29 -6.57 -9.04
N ILE A 38 12.31 -7.01 -7.78
CA ILE A 38 11.10 -7.06 -6.95
C ILE A 38 10.64 -5.64 -6.56
N GLY A 39 9.34 -5.46 -6.44
CA GLY A 39 8.72 -4.29 -5.82
C GLY A 39 8.88 -2.96 -6.56
N THR A 40 9.34 -2.92 -7.79
CA THR A 40 9.70 -1.70 -8.55
C THR A 40 8.54 -0.76 -8.87
N MET A 41 7.31 -1.27 -8.83
CA MET A 41 6.11 -0.50 -9.13
C MET A 41 5.53 0.17 -7.87
N THR A 42 4.27 -0.11 -7.52
CA THR A 42 3.56 0.51 -6.38
C THR A 42 4.27 0.30 -5.03
N SER A 43 4.95 -0.85 -4.84
CA SER A 43 5.63 -1.18 -3.58
C SER A 43 6.86 -0.32 -3.28
N ALA A 44 7.60 0.16 -4.29
CA ALA A 44 8.72 1.09 -4.10
C ALA A 44 8.29 2.57 -4.09
N ARG A 45 7.04 2.87 -4.44
CA ARG A 45 6.55 4.23 -4.69
C ARG A 45 5.46 4.62 -3.71
N ASN A 46 5.77 4.51 -2.42
CA ASN A 46 4.89 4.86 -1.30
C ASN A 46 5.69 5.56 -0.20
N SER A 47 5.01 6.01 0.85
CA SER A 47 5.63 6.75 1.95
C SER A 47 6.28 5.88 3.04
N GLY A 48 6.31 4.55 2.91
CA GLY A 48 6.87 3.65 3.91
C GLY A 48 6.16 3.67 5.29
N VAL A 49 4.93 4.18 5.34
CA VAL A 49 4.20 4.38 6.59
C VAL A 49 3.55 3.09 7.08
N ILE A 50 3.78 2.77 8.35
CA ILE A 50 3.01 1.77 9.10
C ILE A 50 1.77 2.49 9.65
N HIS A 51 0.61 2.24 9.03
CA HIS A 51 -0.66 2.87 9.36
C HIS A 51 -1.30 2.26 10.61
N ALA A 52 -2.04 3.07 11.37
CA ALA A 52 -2.75 2.62 12.57
C ALA A 52 -4.14 2.03 12.31
N GLY A 53 -4.78 2.34 11.17
CA GLY A 53 -6.15 1.88 10.87
C GLY A 53 -7.26 2.86 11.22
N ILE A 54 -6.98 4.17 11.22
CA ILE A 54 -7.80 5.21 11.85
C ILE A 54 -9.12 5.46 11.12
N TYR A 55 -9.07 5.67 9.80
CA TYR A 55 -10.14 6.28 9.04
C TYR A 55 -10.77 5.36 7.98
N TYR A 56 -10.54 4.06 8.07
CA TYR A 56 -11.20 3.10 7.18
C TYR A 56 -12.56 2.73 7.75
N ARG A 57 -13.53 2.48 6.86
CA ARG A 57 -14.88 2.08 7.24
C ARG A 57 -14.84 0.85 8.18
N PRO A 58 -15.45 0.91 9.37
CA PRO A 58 -15.48 -0.21 10.29
C PRO A 58 -15.99 -1.49 9.62
N GLY A 59 -15.34 -2.62 9.90
CA GLY A 59 -15.65 -3.91 9.31
C GLY A 59 -15.11 -4.15 7.89
N SER A 60 -14.61 -3.12 7.19
CA SER A 60 -13.98 -3.28 5.88
C SER A 60 -12.70 -4.11 5.95
N LEU A 61 -12.27 -4.69 4.82
CA LEU A 61 -10.99 -5.39 4.72
C LEU A 61 -9.82 -4.45 5.06
N LYS A 62 -9.84 -3.21 4.57
CA LYS A 62 -8.82 -2.20 4.90
C LYS A 62 -8.72 -1.98 6.42
N ALA A 63 -9.84 -1.83 7.13
CA ALA A 63 -9.85 -1.60 8.58
C ALA A 63 -9.28 -2.81 9.33
N ARG A 64 -9.84 -4.00 9.09
CA ARG A 64 -9.45 -5.24 9.78
C ARG A 64 -7.98 -5.60 9.50
N LEU A 65 -7.60 -5.62 8.22
CA LEU A 65 -6.27 -6.06 7.80
C LEU A 65 -5.19 -5.01 8.12
N CYS A 66 -5.53 -3.72 8.19
CA CYS A 66 -4.58 -2.69 8.62
C CYS A 66 -4.22 -2.83 10.10
N VAL A 67 -5.23 -2.99 10.98
CA VAL A 67 -4.98 -3.12 12.43
C VAL A 67 -4.23 -4.41 12.74
N ALA A 68 -4.68 -5.55 12.22
CA ALA A 68 -4.01 -6.83 12.41
C ALA A 68 -2.61 -6.84 11.76
N GLY A 69 -2.49 -6.31 10.54
CA GLY A 69 -1.23 -6.26 9.79
C GLY A 69 -0.19 -5.36 10.42
N ARG A 70 -0.60 -4.23 11.01
CA ARG A 70 0.30 -3.33 11.74
C ARG A 70 1.05 -4.08 12.85
N ASP A 71 0.33 -4.80 13.68
CA ASP A 71 0.93 -5.48 14.83
C ASP A 71 1.85 -6.62 14.37
N LYS A 72 1.43 -7.38 13.35
CA LYS A 72 2.26 -8.40 12.70
C LYS A 72 3.50 -7.80 12.05
N LEU A 73 3.37 -6.66 11.37
CA LEU A 73 4.49 -6.00 10.69
C LEU A 73 5.54 -5.50 11.69
N TYR A 74 5.14 -4.89 12.81
CA TYR A 74 6.07 -4.50 13.86
C TYR A 74 6.78 -5.72 14.50
N ALA A 75 6.04 -6.79 14.77
CA ALA A 75 6.62 -8.02 15.31
C ALA A 75 7.63 -8.64 14.33
N TYR A 76 7.25 -8.76 13.07
CA TYR A 76 8.09 -9.30 12.00
C TYR A 76 9.34 -8.44 11.76
N ALA A 77 9.16 -7.11 11.68
CA ALA A 77 10.27 -6.20 11.49
C ALA A 77 11.30 -6.27 12.64
N LYS A 78 10.82 -6.39 13.88
CA LYS A 78 11.68 -6.58 15.06
C LYS A 78 12.41 -7.93 15.01
N GLU A 79 11.69 -9.01 14.71
CA GLU A 79 12.26 -10.37 14.65
C GLU A 79 13.34 -10.48 13.57
N ARG A 80 13.11 -9.88 12.40
CA ARG A 80 13.99 -9.97 11.23
C ARG A 80 15.03 -8.84 11.14
N GLY A 81 15.07 -7.93 12.11
CA GLY A 81 16.00 -6.80 12.09
C GLY A 81 15.73 -5.80 10.96
N ILE A 82 14.49 -5.72 10.45
CA ILE A 82 14.12 -4.76 9.40
C ILE A 82 14.11 -3.36 10.01
N PRO A 83 14.83 -2.38 9.42
CA PRO A 83 14.84 -1.03 9.93
C PRO A 83 13.43 -0.42 9.95
N HIS A 84 12.98 0.03 11.11
CA HIS A 84 11.69 0.66 11.31
C HIS A 84 11.71 1.59 12.51
N LYS A 85 10.77 2.54 12.56
CA LYS A 85 10.64 3.47 13.69
C LYS A 85 9.16 3.68 14.01
N LYS A 86 8.78 3.47 15.25
CA LYS A 86 7.47 3.83 15.77
C LYS A 86 7.49 5.30 16.20
N CYS A 87 7.45 6.19 15.22
CA CYS A 87 7.62 7.63 15.41
C CYS A 87 6.33 8.35 15.86
N GLY A 88 5.18 7.69 15.76
CA GLY A 88 3.90 8.33 16.02
C GLY A 88 3.40 9.21 14.87
N LYS A 89 2.19 9.74 15.05
CA LYS A 89 1.51 10.61 14.07
C LYS A 89 0.67 11.63 14.79
N LEU A 90 0.67 12.88 14.28
CA LEU A 90 -0.34 13.88 14.58
C LEU A 90 -1.29 14.01 13.38
N ILE A 91 -2.59 13.82 13.62
CA ILE A 91 -3.61 14.21 12.66
C ILE A 91 -4.11 15.57 13.10
N VAL A 92 -3.91 16.58 12.26
CA VAL A 92 -4.12 17.97 12.65
C VAL A 92 -5.31 18.60 11.91
N SER A 93 -6.12 19.32 12.67
CA SER A 93 -7.10 20.26 12.14
C SER A 93 -6.46 21.64 12.07
N THR A 94 -6.41 22.23 10.89
CA THR A 94 -5.88 23.58 10.66
C THR A 94 -6.97 24.66 10.68
N ASP A 95 -8.23 24.22 10.81
CA ASP A 95 -9.41 25.08 10.80
C ASP A 95 -10.48 24.52 11.75
N GLU A 96 -11.22 25.40 12.44
CA GLU A 96 -12.25 24.99 13.40
C GLU A 96 -13.38 24.17 12.78
N THR A 97 -13.70 24.41 11.50
CA THR A 97 -14.73 23.66 10.77
C THR A 97 -14.39 22.17 10.61
N GLN A 98 -13.13 21.81 10.81
CA GLN A 98 -12.67 20.42 10.71
C GLN A 98 -12.76 19.63 12.02
N ILE A 99 -13.07 20.27 13.16
CA ILE A 99 -13.07 19.64 14.50
C ILE A 99 -14.09 18.50 14.57
N GLU A 100 -15.26 18.67 13.94
CA GLU A 100 -16.25 17.61 13.87
C GLU A 100 -15.72 16.38 13.14
N LYS A 101 -15.08 16.57 12.00
CA LYS A 101 -14.46 15.48 11.22
C LYS A 101 -13.34 14.79 12.01
N LEU A 102 -12.54 15.54 12.76
CA LEU A 102 -11.52 14.99 13.64
C LEU A 102 -12.15 14.10 14.72
N THR A 103 -13.29 14.52 15.26
CA THR A 103 -14.09 13.76 16.25
C THR A 103 -14.61 12.45 15.64
N GLN A 104 -15.17 12.51 14.43
CA GLN A 104 -15.65 11.33 13.71
C GLN A 104 -14.51 10.33 13.44
N TRP A 105 -13.32 10.81 13.01
CA TRP A 105 -12.15 9.94 12.80
C TRP A 105 -11.66 9.29 14.09
N HIS A 106 -11.71 10.02 15.22
CA HIS A 106 -11.40 9.42 16.52
C HIS A 106 -12.36 8.28 16.86
N ALA A 107 -13.66 8.50 16.68
CA ALA A 107 -14.68 7.48 16.94
C ALA A 107 -14.51 6.23 16.03
N ILE A 108 -14.26 6.46 14.73
CA ILE A 108 -13.98 5.38 13.76
C ILE A 108 -12.73 4.60 14.18
N ALA A 109 -11.66 5.29 14.57
CA ALA A 109 -10.43 4.65 15.04
C ALA A 109 -10.67 3.73 16.24
N MET A 110 -11.46 4.18 17.22
CA MET A 110 -11.85 3.36 18.38
C MET A 110 -12.65 2.14 17.95
N GLN A 111 -13.60 2.29 17.03
CA GLN A 111 -14.38 1.16 16.48
C GLN A 111 -13.50 0.15 15.73
N ASN A 112 -12.44 0.63 15.07
CA ASN A 112 -11.46 -0.23 14.38
C ASN A 112 -10.45 -0.90 15.32
N GLY A 113 -10.49 -0.63 16.63
CA GLY A 113 -9.56 -1.20 17.61
C GLY A 113 -8.19 -0.51 17.65
N VAL A 114 -8.12 0.76 17.24
CA VAL A 114 -6.89 1.55 17.34
C VAL A 114 -6.68 1.98 18.79
N THR A 115 -5.61 1.49 19.42
CA THR A 115 -5.28 1.78 20.82
C THR A 115 -4.35 2.97 20.96
N GLY A 116 -4.43 3.68 22.10
CA GLY A 116 -3.53 4.78 22.45
C GLY A 116 -3.77 6.09 21.68
N ILE A 117 -4.76 6.14 20.80
CA ILE A 117 -5.16 7.39 20.14
C ILE A 117 -5.83 8.31 21.14
N ARG A 118 -5.45 9.58 21.15
CA ARG A 118 -6.06 10.59 22.02
C ARG A 118 -6.16 11.94 21.34
N ARG A 119 -7.13 12.75 21.75
CA ARG A 119 -7.18 14.15 21.41
C ARG A 119 -6.09 14.90 22.14
N VAL A 120 -5.54 15.91 21.49
CA VAL A 120 -4.54 16.82 22.06
C VAL A 120 -4.92 18.26 21.73
N THR A 121 -4.64 19.16 22.69
CA THR A 121 -4.82 20.59 22.47
C THR A 121 -3.72 21.15 21.55
N PRO A 122 -3.89 22.35 21.00
CA PRO A 122 -2.84 23.00 20.21
C PRO A 122 -1.51 23.14 20.98
N GLU A 123 -1.56 23.40 22.28
CA GLU A 123 -0.38 23.52 23.15
C GLU A 123 0.31 22.16 23.33
N GLU A 124 -0.46 21.09 23.53
CA GLU A 124 0.08 19.72 23.60
C GLU A 124 0.69 19.30 22.27
N ALA A 125 0.03 19.63 21.14
CA ALA A 125 0.56 19.34 19.80
C ALA A 125 1.89 20.05 19.56
N ARG A 126 2.02 21.33 19.96
CA ARG A 126 3.29 22.09 19.87
C ARG A 126 4.38 21.57 20.80
N LYS A 127 4.03 20.98 21.95
CA LYS A 127 5.03 20.30 22.79
C LYS A 127 5.58 19.03 22.13
N LEU A 128 4.76 18.33 21.33
CA LEU A 128 5.18 17.16 20.58
C LEU A 128 5.97 17.54 19.31
N GLU A 129 5.48 18.55 18.59
CA GLU A 129 6.03 19.04 17.32
C GLU A 129 5.99 20.59 17.31
N PRO A 130 7.08 21.25 17.70
CA PRO A 130 7.12 22.71 17.92
C PRO A 130 6.72 23.54 16.69
N GLU A 131 7.00 23.05 15.49
CA GLU A 131 6.70 23.75 14.24
C GLU A 131 5.26 23.52 13.72
N VAL A 132 4.48 22.66 14.39
CA VAL A 132 3.10 22.38 13.97
C VAL A 132 2.15 23.48 14.44
N SER A 133 1.37 24.01 13.49
CA SER A 133 0.24 24.91 13.74
C SER A 133 -1.08 24.15 13.51
N CYS A 134 -1.93 24.12 14.53
CA CYS A 134 -3.26 23.49 14.45
C CYS A 134 -4.21 24.09 15.46
N VAL A 135 -5.52 23.91 15.26
CA VAL A 135 -6.60 24.27 16.23
C VAL A 135 -7.00 23.06 17.08
N ALA A 136 -6.78 21.85 16.60
CA ALA A 136 -6.99 20.60 17.33
C ALA A 136 -6.18 19.49 16.67
N ALA A 137 -5.85 18.42 17.41
CA ALA A 137 -5.19 17.26 16.82
C ALA A 137 -5.60 15.94 17.49
N LEU A 138 -5.28 14.83 16.78
CA LEU A 138 -5.22 13.48 17.35
C LEU A 138 -3.77 13.03 17.40
N HIS A 139 -3.31 12.59 18.54
CA HIS A 139 -2.04 11.91 18.69
C HIS A 139 -2.22 10.41 18.56
N VAL A 140 -1.45 9.78 17.68
CA VAL A 140 -1.53 8.36 17.31
C VAL A 140 -0.15 7.72 17.48
N PRO A 141 0.21 7.28 18.68
CA PRO A 141 1.58 6.84 19.00
C PRO A 141 2.01 5.55 18.31
N ILE A 142 1.05 4.75 17.82
CA ILE A 142 1.30 3.45 17.20
C ILE A 142 1.62 3.49 15.70
N SER A 143 1.53 4.66 15.06
CA SER A 143 1.97 4.83 13.68
C SER A 143 3.50 4.88 13.58
N GLY A 144 4.03 4.50 12.44
CA GLY A 144 5.48 4.51 12.23
C GLY A 144 5.87 4.46 10.77
N ILE A 145 7.14 4.19 10.54
CA ILE A 145 7.77 4.05 9.23
C ILE A 145 8.64 2.79 9.18
N ILE A 146 8.84 2.25 7.99
CA ILE A 146 9.63 1.05 7.75
C ILE A 146 10.48 1.22 6.49
N ASP A 147 11.65 0.63 6.47
CA ASP A 147 12.42 0.43 5.23
C ASP A 147 11.70 -0.60 4.35
N VAL A 148 11.05 -0.11 3.32
CA VAL A 148 10.25 -0.94 2.40
C VAL A 148 11.12 -1.90 1.63
N HIS A 149 12.33 -1.47 1.20
CA HIS A 149 13.22 -2.31 0.43
C HIS A 149 13.72 -3.50 1.26
N SER A 150 14.22 -3.23 2.47
CA SER A 150 14.63 -4.28 3.42
C SER A 150 13.46 -5.23 3.75
N TYR A 151 12.24 -4.70 3.86
CA TYR A 151 11.05 -5.52 4.10
C TYR A 151 10.76 -6.48 2.93
N LEU A 152 10.80 -5.98 1.69
CA LEU A 152 10.59 -6.81 0.48
C LEU A 152 11.65 -7.89 0.35
N LEU A 153 12.94 -7.55 0.54
CA LEU A 153 14.04 -8.52 0.51
C LEU A 153 13.89 -9.60 1.59
N THR A 154 13.45 -9.21 2.78
CA THR A 154 13.24 -10.18 3.88
C THR A 154 12.08 -11.12 3.58
N LEU A 155 10.97 -10.61 3.01
CA LEU A 155 9.86 -11.45 2.58
C LEU A 155 10.29 -12.47 1.52
N LEU A 156 11.08 -12.02 0.53
CA LEU A 156 11.63 -12.88 -0.51
C LEU A 156 12.57 -13.94 0.11
N GLY A 157 13.53 -13.53 0.93
CA GLY A 157 14.47 -14.46 1.56
C GLY A 157 13.77 -15.54 2.40
N ASP A 158 12.70 -15.16 3.15
CA ASP A 158 11.89 -16.13 3.89
C ASP A 158 11.12 -17.08 2.94
N ALA A 159 10.64 -16.59 1.79
CA ALA A 159 9.95 -17.42 0.81
C ALA A 159 10.92 -18.41 0.15
N GLU A 160 12.11 -17.95 -0.26
CA GLU A 160 13.17 -18.78 -0.85
C GLU A 160 13.72 -19.80 0.15
N ALA A 161 13.89 -19.43 1.41
CA ALA A 161 14.27 -20.35 2.48
C ALA A 161 13.22 -21.47 2.69
N ALA A 162 11.99 -21.25 2.27
CA ALA A 162 10.91 -22.22 2.23
C ALA A 162 10.70 -22.85 0.81
N ASN A 163 11.73 -22.76 -0.05
CA ASN A 163 11.78 -23.29 -1.41
C ASN A 163 10.85 -22.64 -2.43
N ALA A 164 10.40 -21.41 -2.23
CA ALA A 164 9.77 -20.64 -3.30
C ALA A 164 10.83 -20.22 -4.35
N ILE A 165 10.42 -20.16 -5.61
CA ILE A 165 11.28 -19.76 -6.73
C ILE A 165 10.79 -18.41 -7.26
N LEU A 166 11.70 -17.44 -7.40
CA LEU A 166 11.43 -16.17 -8.06
C LEU A 166 11.97 -16.19 -9.50
N ALA A 167 11.11 -15.89 -10.47
CA ALA A 167 11.47 -15.65 -11.86
C ALA A 167 11.24 -14.16 -12.19
N LEU A 168 12.33 -13.42 -12.40
CA LEU A 168 12.31 -12.03 -12.87
C LEU A 168 12.26 -11.98 -14.40
N ARG A 169 11.82 -10.85 -14.97
CA ARG A 169 11.63 -10.68 -16.43
C ARG A 169 10.77 -11.76 -17.04
N ALA A 170 9.81 -12.28 -16.28
CA ALA A 170 8.90 -13.36 -16.62
C ALA A 170 7.44 -12.85 -16.64
N PRO A 171 7.08 -11.94 -17.57
CA PRO A 171 5.72 -11.41 -17.66
C PRO A 171 4.74 -12.53 -18.03
N VAL A 172 3.64 -12.64 -17.29
CA VAL A 172 2.54 -13.51 -17.69
C VAL A 172 1.71 -12.80 -18.75
N LEU A 173 1.77 -13.30 -19.98
CA LEU A 173 1.15 -12.65 -21.15
C LEU A 173 -0.35 -12.92 -21.24
N LYS A 174 -0.75 -14.17 -20.95
CA LYS A 174 -2.13 -14.64 -20.89
C LYS A 174 -2.18 -15.99 -20.16
N GLY A 175 -3.36 -16.49 -19.94
CA GLY A 175 -3.59 -17.81 -19.35
C GLY A 175 -4.90 -18.43 -19.79
N GLU A 176 -5.07 -19.68 -19.48
CA GLU A 176 -6.31 -20.43 -19.68
C GLU A 176 -6.62 -21.30 -18.45
N VAL A 177 -7.90 -21.42 -18.12
CA VAL A 177 -8.39 -22.40 -17.15
C VAL A 177 -8.40 -23.75 -17.85
N ASP A 178 -7.66 -24.73 -17.32
CA ASP A 178 -7.50 -26.08 -17.92
C ASP A 178 -7.78 -27.17 -16.88
N GLY A 179 -8.95 -27.74 -16.98
CA GLY A 179 -9.42 -28.73 -16.00
C GLY A 179 -9.49 -28.12 -14.60
N ASP A 180 -8.76 -28.71 -13.64
CA ASP A 180 -8.73 -28.24 -12.23
C ASP A 180 -7.59 -27.27 -11.95
N GLY A 181 -7.01 -26.65 -13.00
CA GLY A 181 -5.88 -25.73 -12.84
C GLY A 181 -5.79 -24.68 -13.94
N PHE A 182 -4.56 -24.24 -14.18
CA PHE A 182 -4.26 -23.15 -15.11
C PHE A 182 -3.05 -23.47 -15.96
N VAL A 183 -3.06 -23.00 -17.20
CA VAL A 183 -1.88 -22.96 -18.07
C VAL A 183 -1.58 -21.50 -18.42
N LEU A 184 -0.37 -21.08 -18.16
CA LEU A 184 0.09 -19.70 -18.34
C LEU A 184 1.12 -19.63 -19.47
N ASP A 185 0.97 -18.67 -20.36
CA ASP A 185 2.01 -18.29 -21.32
C ASP A 185 2.88 -17.22 -20.66
N VAL A 186 4.10 -17.57 -20.31
CA VAL A 186 5.10 -16.72 -19.68
C VAL A 186 6.07 -16.23 -20.74
N GLY A 187 6.23 -14.91 -20.86
CA GLY A 187 7.18 -14.27 -21.77
C GLY A 187 8.58 -14.16 -21.17
N GLY A 188 9.39 -13.24 -21.70
CA GLY A 188 10.76 -12.99 -21.26
C GLY A 188 11.80 -13.55 -22.23
N GLU A 189 13.05 -13.69 -21.76
CA GLU A 189 14.16 -14.16 -22.60
C GLU A 189 13.96 -15.61 -23.10
N THR A 190 13.34 -16.43 -22.27
CA THR A 190 12.99 -17.82 -22.61
C THR A 190 11.50 -18.04 -22.40
N PRO A 191 10.66 -17.74 -23.40
CA PRO A 191 9.23 -17.94 -23.30
C PRO A 191 8.89 -19.40 -23.00
N THR A 192 7.96 -19.62 -22.06
CA THR A 192 7.57 -20.96 -21.63
C THR A 192 6.08 -21.04 -21.35
N ARG A 193 5.56 -22.27 -21.29
CA ARG A 193 4.21 -22.58 -20.77
C ARG A 193 4.34 -23.28 -19.42
N LEU A 194 3.69 -22.71 -18.41
CA LEU A 194 3.70 -23.20 -17.03
C LEU A 194 2.28 -23.57 -16.59
N ALA A 195 2.11 -24.78 -16.12
CA ALA A 195 0.86 -25.23 -15.53
C ALA A 195 0.89 -25.11 -14.00
N CYS A 196 -0.24 -24.75 -13.38
CA CYS A 196 -0.36 -24.73 -11.93
C CYS A 196 -1.78 -25.10 -11.48
N ARG A 197 -1.92 -25.56 -10.23
CA ARG A 197 -3.23 -25.84 -9.62
C ARG A 197 -3.85 -24.59 -8.99
N THR A 198 -3.04 -23.72 -8.44
CA THR A 198 -3.47 -22.50 -7.75
C THR A 198 -2.81 -21.29 -8.39
N LEU A 199 -3.61 -20.28 -8.69
CA LEU A 199 -3.14 -19.05 -9.31
C LEU A 199 -3.52 -17.85 -8.46
N ILE A 200 -2.51 -17.08 -8.03
CA ILE A 200 -2.69 -15.86 -7.27
C ILE A 200 -2.32 -14.67 -8.15
N ASN A 201 -3.32 -13.90 -8.55
CA ASN A 201 -3.12 -12.67 -9.28
C ASN A 201 -2.87 -11.50 -8.31
N ALA A 202 -1.61 -11.22 -8.01
CA ALA A 202 -1.13 -10.12 -7.19
C ALA A 202 -0.39 -9.07 -8.03
N ALA A 203 -0.73 -8.95 -9.32
CA ALA A 203 -0.03 -8.13 -10.31
C ALA A 203 -0.28 -6.60 -10.15
N GLY A 204 -0.92 -6.14 -9.08
CA GLY A 204 -1.10 -4.72 -8.78
C GLY A 204 -1.79 -3.94 -9.91
N LEU A 205 -1.06 -3.02 -10.56
CA LEU A 205 -1.58 -2.24 -11.69
C LEU A 205 -1.89 -3.10 -12.93
N GLY A 206 -1.30 -4.27 -13.08
CA GLY A 206 -1.55 -5.23 -14.16
C GLY A 206 -2.65 -6.25 -13.87
N ALA A 207 -3.22 -6.27 -12.66
CA ALA A 207 -4.09 -7.36 -12.22
C ALA A 207 -5.36 -7.50 -13.06
N GLN A 208 -6.01 -6.39 -13.42
CA GLN A 208 -7.20 -6.41 -14.26
C GLN A 208 -6.90 -6.78 -15.71
N GLU A 209 -5.75 -6.34 -16.23
CA GLU A 209 -5.31 -6.67 -17.58
C GLU A 209 -5.07 -8.17 -17.73
N PHE A 210 -4.33 -8.76 -16.79
CA PHE A 210 -4.12 -10.21 -16.78
C PHE A 210 -5.44 -10.97 -16.64
N ALA A 211 -6.31 -10.58 -15.70
CA ALA A 211 -7.59 -11.24 -15.48
C ALA A 211 -8.49 -11.26 -16.74
N LYS A 212 -8.47 -10.19 -17.52
CA LYS A 212 -9.20 -10.12 -18.82
C LYS A 212 -8.59 -11.02 -19.90
N LYS A 213 -7.32 -11.41 -19.77
CA LYS A 213 -6.60 -12.31 -20.68
C LYS A 213 -6.57 -13.76 -20.19
N LEU A 214 -7.27 -14.06 -19.10
CA LEU A 214 -7.44 -15.43 -18.59
C LEU A 214 -8.67 -16.05 -19.23
N THR A 215 -8.46 -16.90 -20.25
CA THR A 215 -9.53 -17.66 -20.90
C THR A 215 -10.21 -18.58 -19.87
N GLY A 216 -11.53 -18.59 -19.85
CA GLY A 216 -12.32 -19.33 -18.87
C GLY A 216 -12.76 -18.49 -17.65
N LEU A 217 -12.20 -17.30 -17.47
CA LEU A 217 -12.71 -16.32 -16.50
C LEU A 217 -13.76 -15.42 -17.18
N ASN A 218 -14.92 -15.22 -16.52
CA ASN A 218 -15.92 -14.26 -17.00
C ASN A 218 -15.40 -12.83 -16.84
N PRO A 219 -15.16 -12.07 -17.94
CA PRO A 219 -14.64 -10.70 -17.86
C PRO A 219 -15.53 -9.72 -17.08
N ALA A 220 -16.83 -10.01 -16.96
CA ALA A 220 -17.77 -9.17 -16.19
C ALA A 220 -17.50 -9.17 -14.68
N THR A 221 -16.75 -10.16 -14.19
CA THR A 221 -16.33 -10.22 -12.77
C THR A 221 -15.11 -9.33 -12.47
N VAL A 222 -14.42 -8.84 -13.50
CA VAL A 222 -13.21 -8.02 -13.35
C VAL A 222 -13.61 -6.56 -13.12
N PRO A 223 -13.30 -5.96 -11.96
CA PRO A 223 -13.63 -4.57 -11.69
C PRO A 223 -12.81 -3.64 -12.58
N PRO A 224 -13.24 -2.38 -12.77
CA PRO A 224 -12.46 -1.40 -13.51
C PRO A 224 -11.12 -1.12 -12.81
N LEU A 225 -10.13 -0.71 -13.59
CA LEU A 225 -8.90 -0.10 -13.08
C LEU A 225 -8.99 1.41 -13.28
N VAL A 226 -8.80 2.16 -12.20
CA VAL A 226 -8.72 3.62 -12.20
C VAL A 226 -7.38 4.02 -11.60
N LEU A 227 -6.58 4.77 -12.34
CA LEU A 227 -5.24 5.16 -11.93
C LEU A 227 -5.29 6.49 -11.15
N ALA A 228 -4.86 6.47 -9.90
CA ALA A 228 -4.72 7.65 -9.07
C ALA A 228 -3.23 7.90 -8.74
N LYS A 229 -2.61 8.78 -9.50
CA LYS A 229 -1.24 9.23 -9.29
C LYS A 229 -1.15 10.08 -8.02
N GLY A 230 -0.09 9.93 -7.28
CA GLY A 230 0.25 10.74 -6.13
C GLY A 230 1.71 11.17 -6.23
N SER A 231 1.92 12.48 -6.35
CA SER A 231 3.25 13.08 -6.39
C SER A 231 3.77 13.37 -5.00
N TYR A 232 5.08 13.27 -4.83
CA TYR A 232 5.80 13.64 -3.61
C TYR A 232 6.81 14.72 -3.91
N PHE A 233 7.01 15.59 -2.91
CA PHE A 233 8.05 16.60 -2.90
C PHE A 233 8.92 16.41 -1.67
N SER A 234 10.23 16.46 -1.83
CA SER A 234 11.19 16.41 -0.74
C SER A 234 11.54 17.80 -0.24
N LEU A 235 11.90 17.90 1.05
CA LEU A 235 12.37 19.13 1.65
C LEU A 235 13.87 19.32 1.38
N SER A 236 14.25 20.48 0.89
CA SER A 236 15.66 20.88 0.90
C SER A 236 16.06 21.30 2.32
N GLY A 237 16.87 20.50 3.01
CA GLY A 237 17.33 20.78 4.38
C GLY A 237 16.79 19.79 5.42
N LYS A 238 16.96 20.16 6.69
CA LYS A 238 16.55 19.30 7.82
C LYS A 238 15.03 19.32 8.01
N THR A 239 14.47 18.15 8.29
CA THR A 239 13.06 18.07 8.69
C THR A 239 12.83 18.75 10.03
N PRO A 240 11.75 19.54 10.17
CA PRO A 240 11.35 20.09 11.46
C PRO A 240 10.58 19.06 12.32
N PHE A 241 10.14 17.93 11.72
CA PHE A 241 9.24 16.98 12.34
C PHE A 241 9.94 15.68 12.73
N GLN A 242 9.54 15.14 13.86
CA GLN A 242 9.94 13.81 14.34
C GLN A 242 8.83 12.78 14.12
N MET A 243 7.59 13.24 14.03
CA MET A 243 6.38 12.44 13.82
C MET A 243 5.85 12.64 12.40
N LEU A 244 4.92 11.77 12.01
CA LEU A 244 4.11 11.95 10.80
C LEU A 244 3.07 13.05 11.05
N ILE A 245 2.96 14.05 10.16
CA ILE A 245 1.96 15.11 10.27
C ILE A 245 0.93 14.95 9.15
N TYR A 246 -0.32 14.70 9.52
CA TYR A 246 -1.42 14.44 8.59
C TYR A 246 -2.52 15.48 8.78
N PRO A 247 -2.53 16.56 7.99
CA PRO A 247 -3.63 17.51 8.02
C PRO A 247 -4.92 16.86 7.51
N LEU A 248 -6.05 17.25 8.11
CA LEU A 248 -7.35 16.88 7.56
C LEU A 248 -7.54 17.51 6.17
N PRO A 249 -8.16 16.79 5.21
CA PRO A 249 -8.49 17.37 3.92
C PRO A 249 -9.41 18.58 4.07
N VAL A 250 -9.12 19.64 3.33
CA VAL A 250 -10.00 20.81 3.17
C VAL A 250 -10.60 20.80 1.77
N LEU A 251 -11.70 21.54 1.55
CA LEU A 251 -12.27 21.73 0.22
C LEU A 251 -11.18 22.20 -0.75
N GLY A 252 -10.99 21.44 -1.83
CA GLY A 252 -9.97 21.73 -2.85
C GLY A 252 -8.54 21.32 -2.53
N SER A 253 -8.27 20.66 -1.38
CA SER A 253 -6.94 20.14 -1.03
C SER A 253 -7.03 18.71 -0.49
N SER A 254 -6.10 17.86 -0.92
CA SER A 254 -6.01 16.47 -0.48
C SER A 254 -5.44 16.26 0.93
N GLY A 255 -5.08 17.35 1.63
CA GLY A 255 -4.39 17.25 2.92
C GLY A 255 -3.02 16.60 2.77
N LEU A 256 -2.04 17.36 2.24
CA LEU A 256 -0.70 16.82 1.99
C LEU A 256 0.02 16.48 3.28
N HIS A 257 0.36 15.22 3.44
CA HIS A 257 1.03 14.69 4.63
C HIS A 257 2.51 15.11 4.66
N ALA A 258 3.07 15.33 5.84
CA ALA A 258 4.51 15.29 6.05
C ALA A 258 4.91 13.93 6.62
N SER A 259 5.90 13.30 5.99
CA SER A 259 6.54 12.08 6.44
C SER A 259 8.06 12.23 6.39
N CYS A 260 8.77 11.43 7.17
CA CYS A 260 10.23 11.34 7.10
C CYS A 260 10.59 9.88 6.81
N ASP A 261 11.65 9.67 6.08
CA ASP A 261 12.27 8.36 6.02
C ASP A 261 13.18 8.11 7.25
N LEU A 262 13.75 6.92 7.33
CA LEU A 262 14.65 6.54 8.43
C LEU A 262 15.97 7.34 8.43
N GLY A 263 16.35 7.93 7.29
CA GLY A 263 17.49 8.83 7.15
C GLY A 263 17.19 10.27 7.57
N GLY A 264 15.92 10.60 7.89
CA GLY A 264 15.48 11.94 8.30
C GLY A 264 15.15 12.87 7.13
N GLN A 265 15.07 12.36 5.90
CA GLN A 265 14.61 13.15 4.76
C GLN A 265 13.10 13.34 4.83
N ALA A 266 12.65 14.59 4.93
CA ALA A 266 11.22 14.90 4.90
C ALA A 266 10.66 14.86 3.48
N ARG A 267 9.46 14.31 3.36
CA ARG A 267 8.65 14.28 2.13
C ARG A 267 7.24 14.73 2.42
N PHE A 268 6.68 15.45 1.47
CA PHE A 268 5.30 15.95 1.50
C PHE A 268 4.50 15.31 0.38
N GLY A 269 3.29 14.88 0.71
CA GLY A 269 2.43 14.15 -0.22
C GLY A 269 1.94 12.83 0.35
N PRO A 270 1.32 11.99 -0.48
CA PRO A 270 1.04 12.28 -1.88
C PRO A 270 -0.23 13.11 -2.06
N ASP A 271 -0.32 13.80 -3.19
CA ASP A 271 -1.58 14.35 -3.70
C ASP A 271 -2.42 13.30 -4.43
N VAL A 272 -3.44 13.74 -5.16
CA VAL A 272 -4.27 12.88 -6.02
C VAL A 272 -4.47 13.54 -7.38
N GLU A 273 -4.04 12.82 -8.42
CA GLU A 273 -4.26 13.16 -9.82
C GLU A 273 -4.82 11.93 -10.54
N TRP A 274 -5.99 12.07 -11.18
CA TRP A 274 -6.56 11.01 -11.97
C TRP A 274 -5.90 11.01 -13.35
N ILE A 275 -5.33 9.88 -13.75
CA ILE A 275 -4.61 9.71 -15.00
C ILE A 275 -5.17 8.52 -15.80
N ASP A 276 -5.01 8.55 -17.12
CA ASP A 276 -5.52 7.50 -18.02
C ASP A 276 -4.43 6.50 -18.43
N HIS A 277 -3.16 6.82 -18.20
CA HIS A 277 -2.00 5.96 -18.47
C HIS A 277 -0.95 6.10 -17.39
N ILE A 278 -0.09 5.10 -17.25
CA ILE A 278 0.99 5.10 -16.26
C ILE A 278 2.02 6.18 -16.62
N ASP A 279 2.15 7.18 -15.74
CA ASP A 279 3.14 8.25 -15.84
C ASP A 279 3.65 8.61 -14.43
N TYR A 280 4.95 8.36 -14.20
CA TYR A 280 5.61 8.63 -12.92
C TYR A 280 6.31 9.98 -12.86
N ARG A 281 6.23 10.82 -13.87
CA ARG A 281 6.84 12.15 -13.86
C ARG A 281 6.13 13.05 -12.85
N VAL A 282 6.90 13.77 -12.05
CA VAL A 282 6.39 14.78 -11.13
C VAL A 282 6.45 16.13 -11.82
N ASP A 283 5.32 16.82 -11.94
CA ASP A 283 5.27 18.19 -12.48
C ASP A 283 5.83 19.18 -11.43
N PRO A 284 6.97 19.85 -11.72
CA PRO A 284 7.55 20.82 -10.80
C PRO A 284 6.62 22.01 -10.47
N ALA A 285 5.72 22.37 -11.37
CA ALA A 285 4.78 23.48 -11.16
C ALA A 285 3.82 23.23 -9.98
N ARG A 286 3.59 21.96 -9.63
CA ARG A 286 2.75 21.58 -8.49
C ARG A 286 3.34 21.98 -7.14
N SER A 287 4.64 22.34 -7.08
CA SER A 287 5.29 22.82 -5.84
C SER A 287 4.53 23.96 -5.17
N VAL A 288 3.91 24.85 -5.93
CA VAL A 288 3.11 25.97 -5.39
C VAL A 288 1.93 25.46 -4.56
N LEU A 289 1.16 24.49 -5.10
CA LEU A 289 0.03 23.90 -4.39
C LEU A 289 0.47 23.13 -3.15
N PHE A 290 1.65 22.48 -3.24
CA PHE A 290 2.23 21.76 -2.10
C PHE A 290 2.64 22.75 -1.00
N GLU A 291 3.34 23.82 -1.33
CA GLU A 291 3.74 24.84 -0.34
C GLU A 291 2.54 25.49 0.34
N GLU A 292 1.51 25.86 -0.41
CA GLU A 292 0.26 26.40 0.13
C GLU A 292 -0.42 25.45 1.13
N SER A 293 -0.50 24.17 0.77
CA SER A 293 -1.10 23.14 1.64
C SER A 293 -0.27 22.90 2.90
N VAL A 294 1.04 22.82 2.78
CA VAL A 294 1.97 22.55 3.88
C VAL A 294 2.00 23.75 4.85
N ARG A 295 1.98 25.00 4.37
CA ARG A 295 1.97 26.20 5.21
C ARG A 295 0.76 26.30 6.14
N ARG A 296 -0.32 25.61 5.88
CA ARG A 296 -1.48 25.57 6.77
C ARG A 296 -1.16 24.96 8.13
N TYR A 297 -0.28 23.95 8.15
CA TYR A 297 0.14 23.29 9.40
C TYR A 297 1.61 23.55 9.75
N TRP A 298 2.41 24.07 8.80
CA TRP A 298 3.79 24.53 9.02
C TRP A 298 4.00 25.90 8.38
N PRO A 299 3.58 26.98 9.07
CA PRO A 299 3.69 28.35 8.53
C PRO A 299 5.12 28.79 8.20
N ASN A 300 6.10 28.25 8.93
CA ASN A 300 7.52 28.56 8.77
C ASN A 300 8.21 27.80 7.62
N LEU A 301 7.47 27.12 6.74
CA LEU A 301 8.05 26.48 5.57
C LEU A 301 8.81 27.52 4.72
N PRO A 302 10.14 27.36 4.51
CA PRO A 302 10.91 28.28 3.69
C PRO A 302 10.39 28.33 2.24
N ASN A 303 10.52 29.47 1.60
CA ASN A 303 10.09 29.61 0.22
C ASN A 303 10.94 28.75 -0.70
N ARG A 304 10.30 28.07 -1.66
CA ARG A 304 10.95 27.19 -2.65
C ARG A 304 11.79 26.06 -2.05
N ALA A 305 11.43 25.63 -0.84
CA ALA A 305 12.12 24.54 -0.14
C ALA A 305 11.70 23.15 -0.63
N LEU A 306 10.55 23.06 -1.30
CA LEU A 306 10.02 21.78 -1.81
C LEU A 306 10.53 21.52 -3.22
N GLN A 307 11.17 20.36 -3.40
CA GLN A 307 11.70 19.89 -4.69
C GLN A 307 10.94 18.65 -5.16
N PRO A 308 10.63 18.51 -6.46
CA PRO A 308 10.04 17.28 -6.99
C PRO A 308 10.87 16.06 -6.58
N ASP A 309 10.18 14.99 -6.13
CA ASP A 309 10.83 13.74 -5.75
C ASP A 309 10.33 12.62 -6.67
N TYR A 310 9.41 11.78 -6.22
CA TYR A 310 8.85 10.71 -7.03
C TYR A 310 7.31 10.75 -7.03
N ALA A 311 6.72 9.92 -7.89
CA ALA A 311 5.29 9.67 -7.89
C ALA A 311 5.00 8.17 -7.73
N GLY A 312 3.89 7.85 -7.06
CA GLY A 312 3.30 6.52 -7.01
C GLY A 312 1.94 6.51 -7.70
N ILE A 313 1.50 5.34 -8.18
CA ILE A 313 0.18 5.18 -8.79
C ILE A 313 -0.60 4.13 -8.00
N ARG A 314 -1.79 4.52 -7.54
CA ARG A 314 -2.69 3.64 -6.78
C ARG A 314 -3.63 2.91 -7.75
N PRO A 315 -3.71 1.56 -7.70
CA PRO A 315 -4.64 0.76 -8.49
C PRO A 315 -6.04 0.82 -7.87
N LYS A 316 -6.81 1.88 -8.14
CA LYS A 316 -8.17 2.00 -7.62
C LYS A 316 -9.18 1.27 -8.50
N THR A 317 -10.32 0.92 -7.94
CA THR A 317 -11.45 0.30 -8.66
C THR A 317 -12.60 1.28 -8.92
N ALA A 318 -12.51 2.48 -8.36
CA ALA A 318 -13.43 3.59 -8.59
C ALA A 318 -12.75 4.93 -8.31
N ARG A 319 -13.28 6.01 -8.84
CA ARG A 319 -12.91 7.39 -8.45
C ARG A 319 -13.57 7.71 -7.10
N ALA A 320 -13.04 7.10 -6.05
CA ALA A 320 -13.55 7.25 -4.69
C ALA A 320 -12.43 7.62 -3.72
N SER A 321 -12.80 8.21 -2.58
CA SER A 321 -11.84 8.48 -1.52
C SER A 321 -11.29 7.18 -0.94
N PRO A 322 -10.12 7.19 -0.28
CA PRO A 322 -9.59 6.02 0.41
C PRO A 322 -10.54 5.45 1.47
N HIS A 323 -11.46 6.28 1.97
CA HIS A 323 -12.46 5.88 2.99
C HIS A 323 -13.65 5.12 2.40
N ASP A 324 -13.96 5.38 1.12
CA ASP A 324 -15.13 4.85 0.41
C ASP A 324 -14.81 3.65 -0.49
N SER A 325 -13.52 3.28 -0.59
CA SER A 325 -13.05 2.12 -1.35
C SER A 325 -12.47 1.05 -0.42
N ASP A 326 -12.63 -0.22 -0.76
CA ASP A 326 -12.06 -1.34 -0.01
C ASP A 326 -11.13 -2.19 -0.88
N PHE A 327 -10.37 -3.09 -0.27
CA PHE A 327 -9.67 -4.15 -0.97
C PHE A 327 -10.66 -5.15 -1.55
N ILE A 328 -10.33 -5.69 -2.70
CA ILE A 328 -11.12 -6.76 -3.33
C ILE A 328 -10.24 -8.01 -3.40
N ILE A 329 -10.69 -9.06 -2.74
CA ILE A 329 -10.10 -10.40 -2.81
C ILE A 329 -11.19 -11.30 -3.35
N GLN A 330 -11.12 -11.63 -4.64
CA GLN A 330 -12.06 -12.52 -5.31
C GLN A 330 -11.58 -13.96 -5.28
N THR A 331 -12.50 -14.85 -5.06
CA THR A 331 -12.33 -16.31 -5.03
C THR A 331 -13.29 -16.97 -6.01
N SER A 332 -13.35 -18.29 -6.01
CA SER A 332 -14.36 -19.05 -6.79
C SER A 332 -15.81 -18.65 -6.47
N ARG A 333 -16.07 -18.03 -5.31
CA ARG A 333 -17.41 -17.53 -4.93
C ARG A 333 -17.87 -16.38 -5.82
N GLU A 334 -16.95 -15.54 -6.27
CA GLU A 334 -17.24 -14.35 -7.09
C GLU A 334 -17.15 -14.65 -8.59
N HIS A 335 -16.28 -15.58 -9.02
CA HIS A 335 -16.00 -15.78 -10.44
C HIS A 335 -16.11 -17.25 -10.92
N ASN A 336 -16.49 -18.19 -10.05
CA ASN A 336 -16.71 -19.62 -10.37
C ASN A 336 -15.48 -20.37 -10.96
N VAL A 337 -14.25 -19.91 -10.67
CA VAL A 337 -13.01 -20.55 -11.09
C VAL A 337 -12.25 -21.06 -9.86
N PRO A 338 -12.30 -22.38 -9.56
CA PRO A 338 -11.56 -22.94 -8.42
C PRO A 338 -10.06 -22.70 -8.54
N GLY A 339 -9.40 -22.50 -7.42
CA GLY A 339 -7.94 -22.29 -7.39
C GLY A 339 -7.45 -20.90 -7.81
N LEU A 340 -8.32 -20.01 -8.33
CA LEU A 340 -7.98 -18.64 -8.66
C LEU A 340 -8.26 -17.68 -7.48
N ILE A 341 -7.28 -16.84 -7.15
CA ILE A 341 -7.47 -15.66 -6.30
C ILE A 341 -7.07 -14.43 -7.08
N ASN A 342 -7.98 -13.47 -7.23
CA ASN A 342 -7.69 -12.17 -7.80
C ASN A 342 -7.66 -11.09 -6.72
N LEU A 343 -6.63 -10.24 -6.75
CA LEU A 343 -6.45 -9.13 -5.82
C LEU A 343 -6.54 -7.80 -6.57
N TYR A 344 -7.56 -7.00 -6.26
CA TYR A 344 -7.77 -5.71 -6.91
C TYR A 344 -7.89 -4.58 -5.88
N GLY A 345 -7.50 -3.38 -6.28
CA GLY A 345 -7.64 -2.21 -5.43
C GLY A 345 -6.74 -2.21 -4.19
N ILE A 346 -5.65 -3.01 -4.22
CA ILE A 346 -4.72 -3.08 -3.10
C ILE A 346 -3.78 -1.86 -3.16
N GLU A 347 -4.27 -0.76 -2.62
CA GLU A 347 -3.55 0.50 -2.39
C GLU A 347 -3.20 0.67 -0.90
N SER A 348 -2.99 1.90 -0.39
CA SER A 348 -2.89 2.13 1.05
C SER A 348 -4.17 1.63 1.78
N PRO A 349 -4.02 0.86 2.85
CA PRO A 349 -2.83 0.54 3.64
C PRO A 349 -2.17 -0.82 3.29
N GLY A 350 -2.11 -1.22 2.03
CA GLY A 350 -1.65 -2.55 1.59
C GLY A 350 -0.27 -2.96 2.14
N LEU A 351 0.70 -2.03 2.22
CA LEU A 351 2.00 -2.30 2.83
C LEU A 351 1.85 -2.76 4.29
N THR A 352 1.13 -1.99 5.09
CA THR A 352 0.86 -2.32 6.50
C THR A 352 0.06 -3.62 6.64
N ALA A 353 -0.90 -3.83 5.76
CA ALA A 353 -1.82 -4.97 5.79
C ALA A 353 -1.23 -6.26 5.22
N SER A 354 -0.07 -6.23 4.57
CA SER A 354 0.42 -7.31 3.69
C SER A 354 0.49 -8.68 4.35
N LEU A 355 0.98 -8.77 5.59
CA LEU A 355 1.06 -10.05 6.31
C LEU A 355 -0.33 -10.58 6.70
N ALA A 356 -1.23 -9.71 7.17
CA ALA A 356 -2.60 -10.11 7.49
C ALA A 356 -3.42 -10.43 6.22
N LEU A 357 -3.14 -9.74 5.11
CA LEU A 357 -3.76 -10.03 3.81
C LEU A 357 -3.31 -11.39 3.29
N ALA A 358 -2.04 -11.76 3.47
CA ALA A 358 -1.56 -13.08 3.10
C ALA A 358 -2.28 -14.18 3.88
N GLU A 359 -2.51 -14.01 5.18
CA GLU A 359 -3.30 -14.94 5.99
C GLU A 359 -4.78 -15.02 5.54
N GLU A 360 -5.37 -13.87 5.21
CA GLU A 360 -6.74 -13.81 4.67
C GLU A 360 -6.85 -14.58 3.34
N VAL A 361 -5.86 -14.44 2.45
CA VAL A 361 -5.78 -15.21 1.18
C VAL A 361 -5.65 -16.71 1.48
N MET A 362 -4.77 -17.09 2.40
CA MET A 362 -4.62 -18.49 2.82
C MET A 362 -5.93 -19.09 3.34
N ALA A 363 -6.65 -18.34 4.18
CA ALA A 363 -7.93 -18.78 4.73
C ALA A 363 -9.02 -18.93 3.65
N ARG A 364 -8.94 -18.19 2.54
CA ARG A 364 -9.89 -18.28 1.43
C ARG A 364 -9.54 -19.36 0.41
N LEU A 365 -8.31 -19.88 0.43
CA LEU A 365 -7.87 -21.02 -0.39
C LEU A 365 -8.24 -22.36 0.25
N ALA A 366 -8.40 -22.40 1.57
CA ALA A 366 -8.83 -23.57 2.33
C ALA A 366 -10.33 -23.83 2.15
#